data_a3a3201eafa95287421877c3e596ee65
#
_entry.id   a3a3201eafa95287421877c3e596ee65
#
_cell.length_a   1.000
_cell.length_b   1.000
_cell.length_c   1.000
_cell.angle_alpha   90.00
_cell.angle_beta   90.00
_cell.angle_gamma   90.00
#
_symmetry.space_group_name_H-M   'P 1'
#
loop_
_entity.id
_entity.type
_entity.pdbx_description
1 polymer ?
#
loop_
_entity_poly.entity_id
_entity_poly.type
_entity_poly.pdbx_seq_one_letter_code
_entity_poly.pdbx_strand_id
1 'polypeptide(L)' 'MMKENTERLQTRIDMIRMESRQISYRIEALEERRKELQEQKKYLKELLSNMS' A
#
# COMPACT_ATOMS: atom_id res chain seq x y z
N MET A 1 -11.12 -34.81 14.69
CA MET A 1 -9.82 -34.51 14.06
C MET A 1 -9.95 -33.69 12.79
N MET A 2 -10.81 -34.06 11.86
CA MET A 2 -11.03 -33.26 10.65
C MET A 2 -11.54 -31.86 10.95
N LYS A 3 -12.40 -31.72 11.96
CA LYS A 3 -12.99 -30.43 12.33
C LYS A 3 -11.94 -29.47 12.88
N GLU A 4 -11.00 -29.94 13.68
CA GLU A 4 -9.91 -29.11 14.22
C GLU A 4 -8.98 -28.60 13.13
N ASN A 5 -8.63 -29.45 12.18
CA ASN A 5 -7.79 -29.05 11.06
C ASN A 5 -8.48 -28.01 10.17
N THR A 6 -9.80 -28.16 9.98
CA THR A 6 -10.59 -27.22 9.21
C THR A 6 -10.63 -25.84 9.90
N GLU A 7 -10.80 -25.83 11.22
CA GLU A 7 -10.81 -24.58 11.99
C GLU A 7 -9.46 -23.86 11.94
N ARG A 8 -8.37 -24.61 12.05
CA ARG A 8 -7.01 -24.05 11.96
C ARG A 8 -6.75 -23.46 10.58
N LEU A 9 -7.15 -24.18 9.54
CA LEU A 9 -7.01 -23.70 8.17
C LEU A 9 -7.82 -22.44 7.94
N GLN A 10 -9.05 -22.41 8.46
CA GLN A 10 -9.91 -21.23 8.32
C GLN A 10 -9.32 -20.03 9.05
N THR A 11 -8.77 -20.23 10.25
CA THR A 11 -8.11 -19.16 11.00
C THR A 11 -6.92 -18.60 10.23
N ARG A 12 -6.11 -19.48 9.62
CA ARG A 12 -4.97 -19.05 8.82
C ARG A 12 -5.40 -18.25 7.59
N ILE A 13 -6.45 -18.69 6.93
CA ILE A 13 -7.01 -17.96 5.78
C ILE A 13 -7.48 -16.58 6.21
N ASP A 14 -8.16 -16.47 7.33
CA ASP A 14 -8.64 -15.19 7.85
C ASP A 14 -7.49 -14.25 8.18
N MET A 15 -6.42 -14.76 8.79
CA MET A 15 -5.24 -13.97 9.10
C MET A 15 -4.55 -13.46 7.83
N ILE A 16 -4.42 -14.31 6.82
CA ILE A 16 -3.83 -13.94 5.54
C ILE A 16 -4.67 -12.86 4.85
N ARG A 17 -5.99 -12.98 4.90
CA ARG A 17 -6.90 -11.97 4.35
C ARG A 17 -6.73 -10.62 5.03
N MET A 18 -6.59 -10.61 6.36
CA MET A 18 -6.37 -9.38 7.12
C MET A 18 -5.02 -8.73 6.75
N GLU A 19 -3.97 -9.53 6.67
CA GLU A 19 -2.66 -9.03 6.27
C GLU A 19 -2.68 -8.45 4.85
N SER A 20 -3.30 -9.18 3.92
CA SER A 20 -3.46 -8.71 2.54
C SER A 20 -4.17 -7.37 2.48
N ARG A 21 -5.22 -7.22 3.26
CA ARG A 21 -5.99 -5.97 3.31
C ARG A 21 -5.15 -4.82 3.85
N GLN A 22 -4.39 -5.07 4.92
CA GLN A 22 -3.49 -4.07 5.50
C GLN A 22 -2.40 -3.65 4.52
N ILE A 23 -1.84 -4.60 3.79
CA ILE A 23 -0.84 -4.32 2.77
C ILE A 23 -1.44 -3.48 1.64
N SER A 24 -2.64 -3.81 1.20
CA SER A 24 -3.33 -3.05 0.17
C SER A 24 -3.54 -1.59 0.58
N TYR A 25 -3.93 -1.33 1.82
CA TYR A 25 -4.07 0.02 2.34
C TYR A 25 -2.73 0.77 2.34
N ARG A 26 -1.65 0.09 2.71
CA ARG A 26 -0.31 0.69 2.69
C ARG A 26 0.12 1.03 1.27
N ILE A 27 -0.17 0.16 0.31
CA ILE A 27 0.14 0.39 -1.10
C ILE A 27 -0.60 1.63 -1.60
N GLU A 28 -1.89 1.76 -1.29
CA GLU A 28 -2.68 2.92 -1.68
C GLU A 28 -2.11 4.21 -1.08
N ALA A 29 -1.75 4.19 0.20
CA ALA A 29 -1.17 5.34 0.87
C ALA A 29 0.18 5.74 0.25
N LEU A 30 1.02 4.75 -0.08
CA LEU A 30 2.30 4.98 -0.72
C LEU A 30 2.15 5.51 -2.14
N GLU A 31 1.18 5.02 -2.89
CA GLU A 31 0.87 5.51 -4.24
C GLU A 31 0.45 6.97 -4.20
N GLU A 32 -0.40 7.35 -3.26
CA GLU A 32 -0.78 8.75 -3.06
C GLU A 32 0.41 9.62 -2.70
N ARG A 33 1.25 9.14 -1.79
CA ARG A 33 2.47 9.86 -1.40
C ARG A 33 3.41 10.07 -2.58
N ARG A 34 3.58 9.03 -3.38
CA ARG A 34 4.40 9.10 -4.59
C ARG A 34 3.87 10.15 -5.56
N LYS A 35 2.56 10.19 -5.74
CA LYS A 35 1.90 11.17 -6.61
C LYS A 35 2.15 12.59 -6.13
N GLU A 36 2.01 12.83 -4.83
CA GLU A 36 2.28 14.14 -4.23
C GLU A 36 3.73 14.56 -4.45
N LEU A 37 4.67 13.64 -4.23
CA LEU A 37 6.10 13.92 -4.41
C LEU A 37 6.43 14.21 -5.87
N GLN A 38 5.80 13.52 -6.81
CA GLN A 38 6.01 13.78 -8.23
C GLN A 38 5.49 15.16 -8.64
N GLU A 39 4.35 15.58 -8.08
CA GLU A 39 3.81 16.92 -8.31
C GLU A 39 4.74 17.99 -7.75
N GLN A 40 5.26 17.80 -6.55
CA GLN A 40 6.25 18.70 -5.96
C GLN A 40 7.52 18.79 -6.79
N LYS A 41 7.99 17.65 -7.25
CA LYS A 41 9.19 17.58 -8.10
C LYS A 41 8.99 18.35 -9.40
N LYS A 42 7.84 18.20 -10.03
CA LYS A 42 7.49 18.90 -11.25
C LYS A 42 7.47 20.41 -11.04
N TYR A 43 6.86 20.84 -9.95
CA TYR A 43 6.80 22.25 -9.58
C TYR A 43 8.19 22.85 -9.38
N LEU A 44 9.04 22.15 -8.64
CA LEU A 44 10.40 22.60 -8.39
C LEU A 44 11.25 22.65 -9.66
N LYS A 45 11.07 21.70 -10.56
CA LYS A 45 11.74 21.70 -11.86
C LYS A 45 11.31 22.90 -12.71
N GLU A 46 10.05 23.25 -12.69
CA GLU A 46 9.53 24.42 -13.41
C GLU A 46 10.13 25.71 -12.86
N LEU A 47 10.20 25.84 -11.53
CA LEU A 47 10.85 26.99 -10.89
C LEU A 47 12.31 27.09 -11.27
N LEU A 48 13.03 25.99 -11.23
CA LEU A 48 14.44 25.95 -11.57
C LEU A 48 14.66 26.34 -13.03
N SER A 49 13.83 25.85 -13.93
CA SER A 49 13.87 26.19 -15.34
C SER A 49 13.63 27.68 -15.58
N ASN A 50 12.71 28.28 -14.83
CA ASN A 50 12.42 29.70 -14.94
C ASN A 50 13.54 30.58 -14.37
N MET A 51 14.31 30.07 -13.44
CA MET A 51 15.42 30.81 -12.83
C MET A 51 16.70 30.75 -13.64
N SER A 52 16.84 29.75 -14.47
CA SER A 52 18.03 29.62 -15.33
C SER A 52 17.80 30.26 -16.67
#